data_5c6eade829632186bb93ab33990ecae9
#
_entry.id   5c6eade829632186bb93ab33990ecae9
#
_cell.length_a   1.000
_cell.length_b   1.000
_cell.length_c   1.000
_cell.angle_alpha   90.00
_cell.angle_beta   90.00
_cell.angle_gamma   90.00
#
_symmetry.space_group_name_H-M   'P 1'
#
loop_
_entity.id
_entity.type
_entity.pdbx_description
1 polymer ?
#
loop_
_entity_poly.entity_id
_entity_poly.type
_entity_poly.pdbx_seq_one_letter_code
_entity_poly.pdbx_strand_id
1 'polypeptide(L)'
;LTKEAKILAVILISFSLFFGRVFYVITLLLFVYLLLYGLSMKNGTVVLKTDVDTHTIKQYDYVNFLYDLKMKFTLPMVCFITLESPYYFVPAEGEREKRIFASSGRITGKIRYVGNRRGVYDVGSFALHINDPLGFFKRKINVYDKKRVYVFPFIVPFDKLNIYLSEPLSGIKAKYQINSDYTSIAGVRDYIQGDPLSMIHWKQTAHRNKLTVKELDFTASKRILIVLNLYKKNLQFQDSAAAIAASIANYSISRHLPVGLIVNGTPPEDLPLGENSFHLMKLFKLLALASDEDAVSIEKFLRTLSSKLPFGVEIFFIDKDITRDTMLSLMRIKPFVSRLNIVLLPDSTFVLPHEKPPRYYFKEDYYLTVLGYSKEALAKEGIFVYPILGKDYASKLEKV
;
A
#
# COMPACT_ATOMS: atom_id res chain seq x y z
N LEU A 1 15.61 -42.89 0.18
CA LEU A 1 15.97 -43.35 1.52
C LEU A 1 16.88 -42.30 2.16
N THR A 2 16.58 -41.90 3.39
CA THR A 2 17.41 -40.94 4.15
C THR A 2 18.75 -41.60 4.55
N LYS A 3 19.79 -40.76 4.82
CA LYS A 3 21.10 -41.28 5.27
C LYS A 3 20.96 -42.06 6.58
N GLU A 4 20.15 -41.57 7.51
CA GLU A 4 19.84 -42.16 8.80
C GLU A 4 19.18 -43.54 8.65
N ALA A 5 18.21 -43.67 7.73
CA ALA A 5 17.56 -44.96 7.46
C ALA A 5 18.52 -46.00 6.89
N LYS A 6 19.49 -45.60 6.06
CA LYS A 6 20.54 -46.52 5.56
C LYS A 6 21.43 -47.01 6.68
N ILE A 7 21.86 -46.12 7.58
CA ILE A 7 22.70 -46.46 8.74
C ILE A 7 21.94 -47.40 9.67
N LEU A 8 20.68 -47.10 9.97
CA LEU A 8 19.87 -47.98 10.83
C LEU A 8 19.69 -49.36 10.23
N ALA A 9 19.42 -49.47 8.93
CA ALA A 9 19.32 -50.76 8.24
C ALA A 9 20.60 -51.56 8.33
N VAL A 10 21.76 -50.93 8.13
CA VAL A 10 23.08 -51.63 8.24
C VAL A 10 23.31 -52.11 9.67
N ILE A 11 23.03 -51.31 10.69
CA ILE A 11 23.15 -51.67 12.10
C ILE A 11 22.24 -52.87 12.42
N LEU A 12 20.96 -52.83 12.02
CA LEU A 12 20.03 -53.92 12.29
C LEU A 12 20.42 -55.21 11.58
N ILE A 13 20.91 -55.15 10.36
CA ILE A 13 21.46 -56.32 9.64
C ILE A 13 22.66 -56.92 10.38
N SER A 14 23.59 -56.11 10.84
CA SER A 14 24.74 -56.53 11.60
C SER A 14 24.32 -57.17 12.94
N PHE A 15 23.38 -56.59 13.66
CA PHE A 15 22.84 -57.14 14.92
C PHE A 15 22.08 -58.45 14.70
N SER A 16 21.37 -58.61 13.59
CA SER A 16 20.64 -59.86 13.28
C SER A 16 21.54 -61.08 13.14
N LEU A 17 22.79 -60.86 12.73
CA LEU A 17 23.78 -61.92 12.61
C LEU A 17 24.31 -62.44 13.96
N PHE A 18 24.24 -61.58 15.02
CA PHE A 18 24.84 -61.90 16.32
C PHE A 18 23.84 -62.22 17.44
N PHE A 19 22.61 -61.69 17.38
CA PHE A 19 21.68 -61.67 18.52
C PHE A 19 20.41 -62.53 18.38
N GLY A 20 20.36 -63.45 17.39
CA GLY A 20 19.35 -64.50 17.34
C GLY A 20 18.01 -64.13 16.65
N ARG A 21 17.02 -65.08 16.75
CA ARG A 21 15.78 -65.08 15.94
C ARG A 21 14.93 -63.79 16.00
N VAL A 22 14.86 -63.09 17.14
CA VAL A 22 14.06 -61.87 17.31
C VAL A 22 14.56 -60.74 16.44
N PHE A 23 15.87 -60.52 16.42
CA PHE A 23 16.46 -59.46 15.58
C PHE A 23 16.33 -59.76 14.08
N TYR A 24 16.36 -61.05 13.71
CA TYR A 24 16.10 -61.46 12.32
C TYR A 24 14.68 -61.10 11.87
N VAL A 25 13.65 -61.36 12.70
CA VAL A 25 12.27 -60.99 12.42
C VAL A 25 12.11 -59.49 12.29
N ILE A 26 12.71 -58.70 13.20
CA ILE A 26 12.66 -57.23 13.13
C ILE A 26 13.32 -56.71 11.84
N THR A 27 14.47 -57.26 11.45
CA THR A 27 15.16 -56.87 10.22
C THR A 27 14.35 -57.21 8.98
N LEU A 28 13.70 -58.37 8.97
CA LEU A 28 12.78 -58.77 7.88
C LEU A 28 11.58 -57.81 7.78
N LEU A 29 10.95 -57.49 8.89
CA LEU A 29 9.83 -56.53 8.93
C LEU A 29 10.23 -55.17 8.44
N LEU A 30 11.41 -54.67 8.85
CA LEU A 30 11.96 -53.43 8.36
C LEU A 30 12.22 -53.48 6.85
N PHE A 31 12.78 -54.59 6.36
CA PHE A 31 13.01 -54.75 4.91
C PHE A 31 11.71 -54.72 4.11
N VAL A 32 10.67 -55.44 4.56
CA VAL A 32 9.34 -55.43 3.96
C VAL A 32 8.76 -54.01 3.99
N TYR A 33 8.86 -53.28 5.13
CA TYR A 33 8.42 -51.90 5.25
C TYR A 33 9.12 -51.01 4.20
N LEU A 34 10.45 -51.04 4.12
CA LEU A 34 11.23 -50.24 3.19
C LEU A 34 10.90 -50.56 1.74
N LEU A 35 10.66 -51.81 1.40
CA LEU A 35 10.25 -52.23 0.06
C LEU A 35 8.87 -51.64 -0.29
N LEU A 36 7.87 -51.86 0.57
CA LEU A 36 6.49 -51.41 0.31
C LEU A 36 6.38 -49.91 0.24
N TYR A 37 6.96 -49.18 1.18
CA TYR A 37 6.94 -47.71 1.17
C TYR A 37 7.80 -47.14 0.04
N GLY A 38 8.92 -47.76 -0.30
CA GLY A 38 9.75 -47.36 -1.43
C GLY A 38 9.00 -47.49 -2.76
N LEU A 39 8.26 -48.58 -2.97
CA LEU A 39 7.40 -48.78 -4.14
C LEU A 39 6.25 -47.78 -4.16
N SER A 40 5.59 -47.59 -3.02
CA SER A 40 4.51 -46.60 -2.90
C SER A 40 4.96 -45.19 -3.22
N MET A 41 6.13 -44.78 -2.72
CA MET A 41 6.71 -43.45 -2.98
C MET A 41 7.14 -43.28 -4.44
N LYS A 42 7.67 -44.35 -5.09
CA LYS A 42 8.09 -44.32 -6.49
C LYS A 42 6.88 -44.18 -7.44
N ASN A 43 5.83 -44.97 -7.19
CA ASN A 43 4.65 -45.05 -8.05
C ASN A 43 3.58 -43.99 -7.70
N GLY A 44 3.74 -43.32 -6.58
CA GLY A 44 2.79 -42.27 -6.10
C GLY A 44 2.80 -41.04 -6.97
N THR A 45 1.60 -40.53 -7.27
CA THR A 45 1.40 -39.28 -8.01
C THR A 45 0.80 -38.23 -7.12
N VAL A 46 1.27 -37.00 -7.29
CA VAL A 46 0.81 -35.83 -6.54
C VAL A 46 0.66 -34.66 -7.48
N VAL A 47 -0.49 -34.01 -7.41
CA VAL A 47 -0.80 -32.78 -8.15
C VAL A 47 -1.29 -31.75 -7.14
N LEU A 48 -0.59 -30.65 -7.02
CA LEU A 48 -0.98 -29.51 -6.20
C LEU A 48 -1.34 -28.35 -7.11
N LYS A 49 -2.58 -27.88 -7.01
CA LYS A 49 -3.05 -26.63 -7.64
C LYS A 49 -3.20 -25.59 -6.55
N THR A 50 -2.84 -24.36 -6.87
CA THR A 50 -2.85 -23.26 -5.89
C THR A 50 -3.58 -22.08 -6.48
N ASP A 51 -4.22 -21.30 -5.62
CA ASP A 51 -4.90 -20.06 -6.00
C ASP A 51 -4.89 -19.09 -4.81
N VAL A 52 -5.34 -17.86 -5.06
CA VAL A 52 -5.46 -16.80 -4.06
C VAL A 52 -6.89 -16.28 -4.12
N ASP A 53 -7.55 -16.11 -2.98
CA ASP A 53 -8.93 -15.63 -2.92
C ASP A 53 -9.05 -14.18 -3.41
N THR A 54 -8.03 -13.35 -3.17
CA THR A 54 -8.02 -11.94 -3.56
C THR A 54 -6.63 -11.51 -4.05
N HIS A 55 -6.58 -10.75 -5.12
CA HIS A 55 -5.35 -10.17 -5.66
C HIS A 55 -5.00 -8.79 -5.08
N THR A 56 -5.89 -8.23 -4.24
CA THR A 56 -5.72 -6.92 -3.64
C THR A 56 -6.21 -6.96 -2.19
N ILE A 57 -5.34 -6.60 -1.27
CA ILE A 57 -5.64 -6.49 0.15
C ILE A 57 -5.12 -5.16 0.68
N LYS A 58 -5.62 -4.70 1.80
CA LYS A 58 -5.02 -3.59 2.55
C LYS A 58 -3.93 -4.13 3.48
N GLN A 59 -3.01 -3.28 3.87
CA GLN A 59 -2.01 -3.60 4.89
C GLN A 59 -2.72 -4.02 6.19
N TYR A 60 -2.27 -5.10 6.79
CA TYR A 60 -2.82 -5.79 7.96
C TYR A 60 -4.11 -6.59 7.71
N ASP A 61 -4.64 -6.61 6.49
CA ASP A 61 -5.75 -7.50 6.12
C ASP A 61 -5.26 -8.93 5.81
N TYR A 62 -6.20 -9.85 5.84
CA TYR A 62 -5.97 -11.25 5.57
C TYR A 62 -6.05 -11.56 4.07
N VAL A 63 -5.20 -12.49 3.64
CA VAL A 63 -5.29 -13.15 2.34
C VAL A 63 -5.30 -14.67 2.54
N ASN A 64 -6.18 -15.38 1.84
CA ASN A 64 -6.23 -16.83 1.90
C ASN A 64 -5.55 -17.41 0.65
N PHE A 65 -4.51 -18.21 0.88
CA PHE A 65 -3.89 -19.03 -0.14
C PHE A 65 -4.61 -20.37 -0.17
N LEU A 66 -5.28 -20.63 -1.29
CA LEU A 66 -6.06 -21.83 -1.49
C LEU A 66 -5.18 -22.93 -2.10
N TYR A 67 -5.37 -24.15 -1.64
CA TYR A 67 -4.70 -25.30 -2.23
C TYR A 67 -5.69 -26.43 -2.53
N ASP A 68 -5.47 -27.13 -3.65
CA ASP A 68 -6.15 -28.33 -4.06
C ASP A 68 -5.12 -29.42 -4.31
N LEU A 69 -4.93 -30.28 -3.33
CA LEU A 69 -3.97 -31.36 -3.34
C LEU A 69 -4.68 -32.67 -3.74
N LYS A 70 -4.26 -33.23 -4.87
CA LYS A 70 -4.67 -34.57 -5.30
C LYS A 70 -3.49 -35.53 -5.13
N MET A 71 -3.69 -36.58 -4.35
CA MET A 71 -2.68 -37.60 -4.06
C MET A 71 -3.21 -38.97 -4.42
N LYS A 72 -2.28 -39.83 -4.88
CA LYS A 72 -2.54 -41.26 -5.10
C LYS A 72 -1.29 -42.02 -4.71
N PHE A 73 -1.32 -42.64 -3.53
CA PHE A 73 -0.29 -43.52 -3.00
C PHE A 73 -0.93 -44.89 -2.62
N THR A 74 -0.17 -45.97 -2.67
CA THR A 74 -0.63 -47.27 -2.25
C THR A 74 -0.75 -47.37 -0.72
N LEU A 75 0.12 -46.66 0.00
CA LEU A 75 0.20 -46.64 1.46
C LEU A 75 0.03 -45.21 2.00
N PRO A 76 -0.42 -45.04 3.25
CA PRO A 76 -0.56 -43.74 3.87
C PRO A 76 0.74 -42.98 3.94
N MET A 77 0.74 -41.69 3.54
CA MET A 77 1.87 -40.78 3.60
C MET A 77 1.55 -39.59 4.49
N VAL A 78 2.58 -39.01 5.09
CA VAL A 78 2.50 -37.77 5.85
C VAL A 78 2.94 -36.63 4.93
N CYS A 79 2.05 -35.72 4.61
CA CYS A 79 2.31 -34.58 3.74
C CYS A 79 2.31 -33.30 4.53
N PHE A 80 3.30 -32.44 4.29
CA PHE A 80 3.38 -31.09 4.83
C PHE A 80 3.31 -30.11 3.68
N ILE A 81 2.32 -29.23 3.71
CA ILE A 81 2.20 -28.14 2.75
C ILE A 81 2.72 -26.89 3.43
N THR A 82 3.80 -26.33 2.90
CA THR A 82 4.39 -25.07 3.36
C THR A 82 4.28 -24.05 2.25
N LEU A 83 3.74 -22.87 2.55
CA LEU A 83 3.76 -21.73 1.64
C LEU A 83 5.12 -21.03 1.79
N GLU A 84 5.86 -20.91 0.70
CA GLU A 84 7.04 -20.06 0.60
C GLU A 84 6.56 -18.62 0.38
N SER A 85 6.22 -17.93 1.46
CA SER A 85 5.72 -16.56 1.41
C SER A 85 6.86 -15.54 1.46
N PRO A 86 6.69 -14.37 0.83
CA PRO A 86 7.60 -13.24 1.03
C PRO A 86 7.71 -12.86 2.52
N TYR A 87 8.82 -12.27 2.91
CA TYR A 87 9.13 -11.90 4.30
C TYR A 87 8.01 -11.09 4.99
N TYR A 88 7.29 -10.28 4.24
CA TYR A 88 6.24 -9.40 4.75
C TYR A 88 4.85 -10.05 4.88
N PHE A 89 4.73 -11.35 4.56
CA PHE A 89 3.53 -12.11 4.80
C PHE A 89 3.73 -13.01 6.03
N VAL A 90 2.94 -12.77 7.07
CA VAL A 90 3.00 -13.51 8.33
C VAL A 90 1.79 -14.42 8.45
N PRO A 91 1.96 -15.71 8.81
CA PRO A 91 0.83 -16.60 9.00
C PRO A 91 -0.07 -16.12 10.14
N ALA A 92 -1.36 -16.04 9.89
CA ALA A 92 -2.34 -15.49 10.84
C ALA A 92 -2.55 -16.39 12.06
N GLU A 93 -2.41 -17.72 11.88
CA GLU A 93 -2.64 -18.74 12.93
C GLU A 93 -1.34 -19.26 13.56
N GLY A 94 -0.19 -18.59 13.27
CA GLY A 94 1.13 -19.03 13.76
C GLY A 94 1.70 -20.26 13.06
N GLU A 95 0.88 -21.02 12.34
CA GLU A 95 1.29 -22.24 11.64
C GLU A 95 1.71 -21.90 10.20
N ARG A 96 2.98 -22.09 9.91
CA ARG A 96 3.53 -21.97 8.54
C ARG A 96 3.29 -23.22 7.71
N GLU A 97 2.93 -24.35 8.34
CA GLU A 97 2.81 -25.64 7.71
C GLU A 97 1.45 -26.25 8.02
N LYS A 98 0.83 -26.84 6.99
CA LYS A 98 -0.37 -27.66 7.17
C LYS A 98 0.01 -29.13 7.04
N ARG A 99 -0.17 -29.91 8.12
CA ARG A 99 0.08 -31.35 8.14
C ARG A 99 -1.15 -32.10 7.65
N ILE A 100 -0.96 -33.03 6.73
CA ILE A 100 -2.00 -33.88 6.15
C ILE A 100 -1.50 -35.33 6.18
N PHE A 101 -2.37 -36.25 6.66
CA PHE A 101 -2.11 -37.67 6.65
C PHE A 101 -3.15 -38.36 5.75
N ALA A 102 -2.71 -38.86 4.59
CA ALA A 102 -3.61 -39.53 3.65
C ALA A 102 -2.85 -40.47 2.69
N SER A 103 -3.53 -41.49 2.18
CA SER A 103 -3.00 -42.40 1.15
C SER A 103 -3.43 -42.00 -0.27
N SER A 104 -4.70 -41.64 -0.42
CA SER A 104 -5.25 -41.20 -1.70
C SER A 104 -6.45 -40.31 -1.46
N GLY A 105 -6.72 -39.43 -2.45
CA GLY A 105 -7.88 -38.55 -2.40
C GLY A 105 -7.58 -37.13 -2.89
N ARG A 106 -8.59 -36.29 -2.74
CA ARG A 106 -8.50 -34.84 -3.00
C ARG A 106 -8.71 -34.12 -1.70
N ILE A 107 -7.78 -33.24 -1.36
CA ILE A 107 -7.81 -32.45 -0.14
C ILE A 107 -7.68 -30.99 -0.53
N THR A 108 -8.69 -30.21 -0.18
CA THR A 108 -8.72 -28.76 -0.39
C THR A 108 -8.61 -28.05 0.95
N GLY A 109 -7.96 -26.91 0.95
CA GLY A 109 -7.87 -26.11 2.16
C GLY A 109 -7.34 -24.72 1.87
N LYS A 110 -7.17 -23.96 2.95
CA LYS A 110 -6.63 -22.61 2.90
C LYS A 110 -5.60 -22.40 4.00
N ILE A 111 -4.60 -21.57 3.70
CA ILE A 111 -3.62 -21.07 4.67
C ILE A 111 -3.78 -19.55 4.67
N ARG A 112 -4.00 -18.97 5.84
CA ARG A 112 -4.27 -17.54 6.01
C ARG A 112 -3.00 -16.82 6.38
N TYR A 113 -2.72 -15.72 5.66
CA TYR A 113 -1.62 -14.82 5.92
C TYR A 113 -2.09 -13.39 6.06
N VAL A 114 -1.30 -12.57 6.77
CA VAL A 114 -1.47 -11.12 6.90
C VAL A 114 -0.38 -10.44 6.11
N GLY A 115 -0.74 -9.47 5.29
CA GLY A 115 0.21 -8.61 4.60
C GLY A 115 0.65 -7.45 5.51
N ASN A 116 1.83 -7.56 6.12
CA ASN A 116 2.30 -6.58 7.09
C ASN A 116 2.87 -5.30 6.46
N ARG A 117 3.19 -5.32 5.17
CA ARG A 117 3.76 -4.18 4.49
C ARG A 117 3.10 -3.98 3.14
N ARG A 118 2.83 -2.70 2.79
CA ARG A 118 2.40 -2.34 1.45
C ARG A 118 3.44 -2.77 0.39
N GLY A 119 2.98 -3.10 -0.77
CA GLY A 119 3.86 -3.54 -1.85
C GLY A 119 3.16 -4.37 -2.90
N VAL A 120 3.93 -4.83 -3.86
CA VAL A 120 3.50 -5.80 -4.86
C VAL A 120 4.34 -7.05 -4.70
N TYR A 121 3.69 -8.16 -4.45
CA TYR A 121 4.36 -9.41 -4.11
C TYR A 121 3.95 -10.52 -5.05
N ASP A 122 4.94 -11.24 -5.57
CA ASP A 122 4.71 -12.49 -6.27
C ASP A 122 4.65 -13.62 -5.24
N VAL A 123 3.45 -14.19 -5.08
CA VAL A 123 3.13 -15.23 -4.08
C VAL A 123 2.62 -16.48 -4.77
N GLY A 124 2.55 -17.62 -4.02
CA GLY A 124 1.99 -18.87 -4.55
C GLY A 124 3.04 -19.95 -4.81
N SER A 125 4.27 -19.74 -4.33
CA SER A 125 5.24 -20.84 -4.28
C SER A 125 4.95 -21.72 -3.07
N PHE A 126 4.69 -23.01 -3.30
CA PHE A 126 4.43 -23.99 -2.26
C PHE A 126 5.49 -25.07 -2.28
N ALA A 127 5.95 -25.45 -1.11
CA ALA A 127 6.76 -26.64 -0.89
C ALA A 127 5.89 -27.74 -0.29
N LEU A 128 5.79 -28.86 -0.98
CA LEU A 128 5.13 -30.05 -0.50
C LEU A 128 6.20 -31.08 -0.07
N HIS A 129 6.24 -31.39 1.20
CA HIS A 129 7.09 -32.43 1.77
C HIS A 129 6.25 -33.69 2.00
N ILE A 130 6.63 -34.78 1.39
CA ILE A 130 5.96 -36.08 1.48
C ILE A 130 6.90 -37.04 2.17
N ASN A 131 6.47 -37.56 3.30
CA ASN A 131 7.23 -38.51 4.08
C ASN A 131 6.41 -39.79 4.31
N ASP A 132 7.08 -40.92 4.46
CA ASP A 132 6.47 -42.10 5.09
C ASP A 132 6.28 -41.86 6.60
N PRO A 133 5.45 -42.64 7.31
CA PRO A 133 5.16 -42.45 8.74
C PRO A 133 6.41 -42.51 9.65
N LEU A 134 7.41 -43.30 9.28
CA LEU A 134 8.67 -43.41 10.03
C LEU A 134 9.75 -42.41 9.55
N GLY A 135 9.51 -41.68 8.45
CA GLY A 135 10.42 -40.66 7.95
C GLY A 135 11.65 -41.17 7.21
N PHE A 136 11.67 -42.47 6.82
CA PHE A 136 12.79 -43.06 6.07
C PHE A 136 12.84 -42.59 4.61
N PHE A 137 11.70 -42.30 4.03
CA PHE A 137 11.58 -41.73 2.69
C PHE A 137 11.08 -40.32 2.78
N LYS A 138 11.77 -39.41 2.08
CA LYS A 138 11.37 -37.99 1.97
C LYS A 138 11.41 -37.57 0.52
N ARG A 139 10.34 -36.94 0.07
CA ARG A 139 10.23 -36.35 -1.27
C ARG A 139 9.76 -34.90 -1.13
N LYS A 140 10.52 -33.97 -1.69
CA LYS A 140 10.12 -32.55 -1.77
C LYS A 140 9.66 -32.25 -3.19
N ILE A 141 8.52 -31.59 -3.33
CA ILE A 141 7.98 -31.08 -4.59
C ILE A 141 7.75 -29.60 -4.41
N ASN A 142 8.43 -28.79 -5.20
CA ASN A 142 8.18 -27.36 -5.23
C ASN A 142 7.21 -27.06 -6.38
N VAL A 143 6.16 -26.29 -6.06
CA VAL A 143 5.17 -25.82 -7.03
C VAL A 143 5.29 -24.31 -7.11
N TYR A 144 5.67 -23.81 -8.28
CA TYR A 144 5.83 -22.41 -8.57
C TYR A 144 4.64 -21.92 -9.41
N ASP A 145 3.61 -21.42 -8.76
CA ASP A 145 2.44 -20.82 -9.41
C ASP A 145 2.31 -19.38 -8.93
N LYS A 146 3.18 -18.51 -9.48
CA LYS A 146 3.29 -17.12 -9.06
C LYS A 146 2.01 -16.35 -9.37
N LYS A 147 1.36 -15.88 -8.34
CA LYS A 147 0.22 -14.95 -8.38
C LYS A 147 0.68 -13.60 -7.84
N ARG A 148 0.26 -12.53 -8.50
CA ARG A 148 0.58 -11.18 -8.05
C ARG A 148 -0.47 -10.69 -7.09
N VAL A 149 -0.05 -10.31 -5.87
CA VAL A 149 -0.90 -9.72 -4.84
C VAL A 149 -0.43 -8.31 -4.53
N TYR A 150 -1.34 -7.36 -4.57
CA TYR A 150 -1.14 -5.97 -4.19
C TYR A 150 -1.56 -5.79 -2.75
N VAL A 151 -0.65 -5.32 -1.91
CA VAL A 151 -0.94 -4.89 -0.55
C VAL A 151 -0.97 -3.37 -0.55
N PHE A 152 -2.18 -2.81 -0.45
CA PHE A 152 -2.40 -1.37 -0.44
C PHE A 152 -2.00 -0.75 0.89
N PRO A 153 -1.63 0.55 0.93
CA PRO A 153 -1.37 1.24 2.17
C PRO A 153 -2.56 1.19 3.12
N PHE A 154 -2.27 1.22 4.42
CA PHE A 154 -3.30 1.37 5.45
C PHE A 154 -4.00 2.74 5.32
N ILE A 155 -5.31 2.77 5.53
CA ILE A 155 -6.12 3.99 5.47
C ILE A 155 -6.44 4.43 6.90
N VAL A 156 -5.90 5.57 7.30
CA VAL A 156 -6.23 6.23 8.57
C VAL A 156 -7.51 7.06 8.35
N PRO A 157 -8.51 7.00 9.24
CA PRO A 157 -9.65 7.91 9.19
C PRO A 157 -9.19 9.36 9.19
N PHE A 158 -9.69 10.16 8.24
CA PHE A 158 -9.16 11.51 7.97
C PHE A 158 -9.36 12.48 9.16
N ASP A 159 -10.45 12.34 9.88
CA ASP A 159 -10.77 13.09 11.11
C ASP A 159 -9.70 12.90 12.20
N LYS A 160 -8.99 11.78 12.16
CA LYS A 160 -7.89 11.47 13.09
C LYS A 160 -6.54 12.06 12.67
N LEU A 161 -6.39 12.59 11.48
CA LEU A 161 -5.13 13.15 10.99
C LEU A 161 -4.91 14.61 11.41
N ASN A 162 -5.91 15.27 12.01
CA ASN A 162 -5.87 16.71 12.34
C ASN A 162 -5.49 17.59 11.14
N ILE A 163 -5.79 17.13 9.94
CA ILE A 163 -5.59 17.86 8.69
C ILE A 163 -6.95 18.44 8.27
N TYR A 164 -6.98 19.73 8.01
CA TYR A 164 -8.22 20.41 7.59
C TYR A 164 -8.20 20.64 6.09
N LEU A 165 -9.15 20.01 5.40
CA LEU A 165 -9.47 20.42 4.04
C LEU A 165 -10.21 21.78 4.11
N SER A 166 -9.84 22.71 3.24
CA SER A 166 -10.61 23.96 3.13
C SER A 166 -12.05 23.62 2.77
N GLU A 167 -13.02 24.25 3.43
CA GLU A 167 -14.41 24.16 2.97
C GLU A 167 -14.51 24.76 1.56
N PRO A 168 -15.46 24.28 0.72
CA PRO A 168 -15.73 24.94 -0.55
C PRO A 168 -16.04 26.39 -0.25
N LEU A 169 -15.24 27.30 -0.78
CA LEU A 169 -15.41 28.74 -0.59
C LEU A 169 -16.64 29.17 -1.37
N SER A 170 -17.82 29.04 -0.76
CA SER A 170 -19.01 29.70 -1.22
C SER A 170 -18.81 31.20 -1.05
N GLY A 171 -18.59 31.94 -2.14
CA GLY A 171 -18.61 33.41 -2.17
C GLY A 171 -17.28 34.14 -2.31
N ILE A 172 -16.12 33.50 -2.40
CA ILE A 172 -14.88 34.19 -2.74
C ILE A 172 -14.68 34.12 -4.26
N LYS A 173 -14.80 35.27 -4.94
CA LYS A 173 -14.46 35.44 -6.35
C LYS A 173 -13.00 34.98 -6.56
N ALA A 174 -12.79 33.87 -7.26
CA ALA A 174 -11.46 33.45 -7.64
C ALA A 174 -10.82 34.55 -8.51
N LYS A 175 -9.67 35.06 -8.09
CA LYS A 175 -8.93 36.12 -8.78
C LYS A 175 -8.45 35.73 -10.18
N TYR A 176 -8.54 34.43 -10.51
CA TYR A 176 -8.16 33.85 -11.78
C TYR A 176 -9.20 32.83 -12.26
N GLN A 177 -9.71 33.02 -13.45
CA GLN A 177 -10.71 32.22 -14.13
C GLN A 177 -10.05 30.93 -14.69
N ILE A 178 -10.32 29.76 -14.11
CA ILE A 178 -9.66 28.54 -14.58
C ILE A 178 -10.58 27.54 -15.25
N ASN A 179 -11.84 27.46 -14.85
CA ASN A 179 -12.89 26.76 -15.58
C ASN A 179 -14.22 27.48 -15.33
N SER A 180 -14.77 28.05 -16.37
CA SER A 180 -16.14 28.52 -16.36
C SER A 180 -17.05 27.31 -16.48
N ASP A 181 -17.79 26.98 -15.44
CA ASP A 181 -18.97 26.16 -15.60
C ASP A 181 -20.03 27.01 -16.32
N TYR A 182 -20.16 26.82 -17.63
CA TYR A 182 -21.07 27.60 -18.49
C TYR A 182 -22.55 27.36 -18.15
N THR A 183 -22.86 26.54 -17.16
CA THR A 183 -24.23 26.15 -16.78
C THR A 183 -24.83 27.02 -15.68
N SER A 184 -24.01 27.66 -14.84
CA SER A 184 -24.47 28.45 -13.71
C SER A 184 -24.18 29.95 -13.91
N ILE A 185 -25.21 30.77 -13.85
CA ILE A 185 -25.15 32.22 -13.98
C ILE A 185 -25.24 32.85 -12.57
N ALA A 186 -24.10 33.38 -12.09
CA ALA A 186 -24.03 34.05 -10.78
C ALA A 186 -24.71 35.43 -10.80
N GLY A 187 -24.71 36.07 -11.95
CA GLY A 187 -25.26 37.43 -12.09
C GLY A 187 -25.19 37.95 -13.51
N VAL A 188 -25.48 39.22 -13.66
CA VAL A 188 -25.36 39.96 -14.91
C VAL A 188 -24.70 41.31 -14.64
N ARG A 189 -23.77 41.71 -15.49
CA ARG A 189 -23.10 43.01 -15.47
C ARG A 189 -23.27 43.75 -16.81
N ASP A 190 -23.02 45.03 -16.81
CA ASP A 190 -23.02 45.79 -18.05
C ASP A 190 -21.87 45.37 -18.97
N TYR A 191 -22.13 45.39 -20.28
CA TYR A 191 -21.13 45.03 -21.29
C TYR A 191 -19.97 46.04 -21.30
N ILE A 192 -18.77 45.51 -21.38
CA ILE A 192 -17.53 46.29 -21.56
C ILE A 192 -16.94 45.91 -22.93
N GLN A 193 -16.43 46.91 -23.65
CA GLN A 193 -15.81 46.67 -24.96
C GLN A 193 -14.69 45.65 -24.88
N GLY A 194 -14.83 44.52 -25.61
CA GLY A 194 -13.94 43.36 -25.56
C GLY A 194 -14.60 42.11 -24.98
N ASP A 195 -15.77 42.18 -24.40
CA ASP A 195 -16.50 40.99 -23.95
C ASP A 195 -17.01 40.17 -25.15
N PRO A 196 -16.92 38.80 -25.06
CA PRO A 196 -17.44 37.92 -26.11
C PRO A 196 -18.95 38.10 -26.31
N LEU A 197 -19.40 38.25 -27.55
CA LEU A 197 -20.81 38.38 -27.90
C LEU A 197 -21.67 37.16 -27.47
N SER A 198 -21.06 35.97 -27.40
CA SER A 198 -21.70 34.74 -26.90
C SER A 198 -22.13 34.82 -25.43
N MET A 199 -21.55 35.73 -24.67
CA MET A 199 -21.82 35.93 -23.24
C MET A 199 -22.93 36.91 -22.99
N ILE A 200 -23.51 37.57 -24.02
CA ILE A 200 -24.61 38.51 -23.85
C ILE A 200 -25.84 37.80 -23.33
N HIS A 201 -26.42 38.37 -22.27
CA HIS A 201 -27.67 37.89 -21.69
C HIS A 201 -28.86 38.62 -22.36
N TRP A 202 -29.27 38.17 -23.54
CA TRP A 202 -30.28 38.82 -24.36
C TRP A 202 -31.58 39.17 -23.63
N LYS A 203 -32.07 38.27 -22.75
CA LYS A 203 -33.28 38.51 -21.97
C LYS A 203 -33.17 39.72 -21.01
N GLN A 204 -32.00 39.85 -20.34
CA GLN A 204 -31.75 40.99 -19.45
C GLN A 204 -31.40 42.26 -20.21
N THR A 205 -30.71 42.14 -21.33
CA THR A 205 -30.44 43.25 -22.25
C THR A 205 -31.73 43.87 -22.74
N ALA A 206 -32.71 43.09 -23.14
CA ALA A 206 -34.02 43.54 -23.54
C ALA A 206 -34.81 44.23 -22.39
N HIS A 207 -34.65 43.72 -21.18
CA HIS A 207 -35.35 44.29 -20.00
C HIS A 207 -34.72 45.58 -19.49
N ARG A 208 -33.41 45.75 -19.62
CA ARG A 208 -32.65 46.90 -19.10
C ARG A 208 -32.35 47.95 -20.15
N ASN A 209 -32.65 47.71 -21.42
CA ASN A 209 -32.26 48.54 -22.59
C ASN A 209 -30.77 48.89 -22.65
N LYS A 210 -29.93 48.04 -22.05
CA LYS A 210 -28.46 48.13 -22.06
C LYS A 210 -27.87 46.79 -22.30
N LEU A 211 -26.80 46.67 -23.10
CA LEU A 211 -26.08 45.42 -23.31
C LEU A 211 -25.58 44.87 -21.98
N THR A 212 -26.02 43.69 -21.64
CA THR A 212 -25.73 43.02 -20.36
C THR A 212 -25.08 41.67 -20.65
N VAL A 213 -24.01 41.38 -19.95
CA VAL A 213 -23.22 40.12 -20.10
C VAL A 213 -23.51 39.20 -18.90
N LYS A 214 -23.64 37.92 -19.16
CA LYS A 214 -23.76 36.89 -18.13
C LYS A 214 -22.49 36.88 -17.29
N GLU A 215 -22.61 37.03 -16.00
CA GLU A 215 -21.56 36.78 -15.03
C GLU A 215 -21.71 35.33 -14.57
N LEU A 216 -20.83 34.48 -15.05
CA LEU A 216 -20.87 33.03 -14.73
C LEU A 216 -20.41 32.81 -13.30
N ASP A 217 -21.05 31.86 -12.64
CA ASP A 217 -20.60 31.42 -11.32
C ASP A 217 -19.33 30.60 -11.47
N PHE A 218 -18.21 31.15 -11.01
CA PHE A 218 -16.94 30.45 -10.96
C PHE A 218 -16.85 29.69 -9.64
N THR A 219 -17.59 28.63 -9.51
CA THR A 219 -17.30 27.61 -8.50
C THR A 219 -16.00 26.98 -8.91
N ALA A 220 -14.90 27.42 -8.33
CA ALA A 220 -13.63 26.72 -8.44
C ALA A 220 -13.82 25.32 -7.81
N SER A 221 -14.09 24.31 -8.64
CA SER A 221 -14.18 22.95 -8.17
C SER A 221 -12.86 22.63 -7.49
N LYS A 222 -12.92 22.35 -6.20
CA LYS A 222 -11.75 22.04 -5.39
C LYS A 222 -11.07 20.81 -5.98
N ARG A 223 -9.80 20.93 -6.36
CA ARG A 223 -8.97 19.86 -6.92
C ARG A 223 -7.77 19.65 -6.03
N ILE A 224 -7.46 18.41 -5.74
CA ILE A 224 -6.42 18.05 -4.79
C ILE A 224 -5.28 17.38 -5.52
N LEU A 225 -4.05 17.81 -5.27
CA LEU A 225 -2.83 17.19 -5.76
C LEU A 225 -1.98 16.73 -4.57
N ILE A 226 -1.78 15.44 -4.46
CA ILE A 226 -0.91 14.86 -3.45
C ILE A 226 0.50 14.77 -4.03
N VAL A 227 1.47 15.34 -3.33
CA VAL A 227 2.88 15.34 -3.71
C VAL A 227 3.67 14.65 -2.63
N LEU A 228 4.27 13.50 -2.95
CA LEU A 228 4.97 12.64 -2.03
C LEU A 228 6.48 12.69 -2.28
N ASN A 229 7.28 13.15 -1.31
CA ASN A 229 8.72 13.16 -1.41
C ASN A 229 9.35 11.95 -0.71
N LEU A 230 9.95 11.03 -1.48
CA LEU A 230 10.59 9.82 -0.96
C LEU A 230 12.14 9.89 -1.03
N TYR A 231 12.71 10.98 -1.49
CA TYR A 231 14.17 11.12 -1.65
C TYR A 231 14.93 10.85 -0.35
N LYS A 232 15.78 9.82 -0.35
CA LYS A 232 16.59 9.38 0.81
C LYS A 232 15.77 9.16 2.09
N LYS A 233 14.56 8.63 1.97
CA LYS A 233 13.70 8.34 3.11
C LYS A 233 13.76 6.85 3.47
N ASN A 234 13.73 6.55 4.77
CA ASN A 234 13.70 5.16 5.26
C ASN A 234 12.34 4.50 4.97
N LEU A 235 12.31 3.17 5.03
CA LEU A 235 11.13 2.37 4.70
C LEU A 235 9.91 2.70 5.57
N GLN A 236 10.12 2.99 6.85
CA GLN A 236 9.05 3.33 7.80
C GLN A 236 8.38 4.65 7.43
N PHE A 237 9.16 5.66 7.05
CA PHE A 237 8.61 6.90 6.51
C PHE A 237 7.82 6.65 5.23
N GLN A 238 8.39 5.89 4.27
CA GLN A 238 7.76 5.60 2.98
C GLN A 238 6.38 4.94 3.16
N ASP A 239 6.26 3.97 4.10
CA ASP A 239 5.02 3.28 4.37
C ASP A 239 3.98 4.20 5.03
N SER A 240 4.40 5.03 5.98
CA SER A 240 3.52 5.98 6.66
C SER A 240 3.08 7.12 5.76
N ALA A 241 3.98 7.66 4.95
CA ALA A 241 3.67 8.71 3.98
C ALA A 241 2.68 8.22 2.91
N ALA A 242 2.83 6.98 2.44
CA ALA A 242 1.87 6.35 1.54
C ALA A 242 0.51 6.12 2.22
N ALA A 243 0.47 5.76 3.50
CA ALA A 243 -0.78 5.61 4.25
C ALA A 243 -1.54 6.94 4.40
N ILE A 244 -0.82 8.03 4.67
CA ILE A 244 -1.42 9.37 4.72
C ILE A 244 -1.90 9.82 3.35
N ALA A 245 -1.10 9.63 2.30
CA ALA A 245 -1.50 9.94 0.92
C ALA A 245 -2.77 9.15 0.52
N ALA A 246 -2.83 7.85 0.84
CA ALA A 246 -4.01 7.01 0.61
C ALA A 246 -5.23 7.51 1.39
N SER A 247 -5.04 7.97 2.63
CA SER A 247 -6.11 8.48 3.49
C SER A 247 -6.69 9.79 2.96
N ILE A 248 -5.83 10.73 2.53
CA ILE A 248 -6.24 11.99 1.89
C ILE A 248 -7.00 11.68 0.60
N ALA A 249 -6.48 10.79 -0.25
CA ALA A 249 -7.11 10.42 -1.51
C ALA A 249 -8.49 9.77 -1.29
N ASN A 250 -8.58 8.80 -0.38
CA ASN A 250 -9.83 8.12 -0.05
C ASN A 250 -10.90 9.08 0.46
N TYR A 251 -10.53 9.98 1.39
CA TYR A 251 -11.43 10.99 1.92
C TYR A 251 -11.90 11.96 0.84
N SER A 252 -10.98 12.42 -0.02
CA SER A 252 -11.30 13.40 -1.06
C SER A 252 -12.23 12.82 -2.13
N ILE A 253 -11.95 11.61 -2.61
CA ILE A 253 -12.78 10.92 -3.61
C ILE A 253 -14.16 10.57 -3.03
N SER A 254 -14.26 10.22 -1.73
CA SER A 254 -15.57 10.00 -1.08
C SER A 254 -16.43 11.27 -1.05
N ARG A 255 -15.83 12.45 -1.23
CA ARG A 255 -16.49 13.76 -1.34
C ARG A 255 -16.57 14.31 -2.78
N HIS A 256 -16.34 13.44 -3.77
CA HIS A 256 -16.34 13.81 -5.20
C HIS A 256 -15.34 14.92 -5.54
N LEU A 257 -14.19 14.97 -4.84
CA LEU A 257 -13.11 15.90 -5.14
C LEU A 257 -12.08 15.19 -6.02
N PRO A 258 -11.75 15.75 -7.21
CA PRO A 258 -10.71 15.18 -8.06
C PRO A 258 -9.35 15.19 -7.37
N VAL A 259 -8.65 14.04 -7.40
CA VAL A 259 -7.34 13.84 -6.76
C VAL A 259 -6.32 13.41 -7.79
N GLY A 260 -5.15 14.03 -7.76
CA GLY A 260 -3.95 13.59 -8.48
C GLY A 260 -2.84 13.16 -7.53
N LEU A 261 -1.85 12.43 -8.03
CA LEU A 261 -0.69 11.99 -7.27
C LEU A 261 0.58 12.20 -8.07
N ILE A 262 1.58 12.82 -7.44
CA ILE A 262 2.95 12.93 -7.96
C ILE A 262 3.90 12.39 -6.89
N VAL A 263 4.79 11.48 -7.27
CA VAL A 263 5.75 10.85 -6.38
C VAL A 263 7.17 11.21 -6.81
N ASN A 264 7.96 11.73 -5.90
CA ASN A 264 9.41 11.81 -6.08
C ASN A 264 10.03 10.48 -5.69
N GLY A 265 10.12 9.58 -6.66
CA GLY A 265 10.56 8.20 -6.51
C GLY A 265 9.97 7.30 -7.60
N THR A 266 10.00 6.00 -7.37
CA THR A 266 9.35 5.00 -8.22
C THR A 266 7.88 4.82 -7.78
N PRO A 267 6.92 4.60 -8.71
CA PRO A 267 7.06 4.73 -10.15
C PRO A 267 7.10 6.19 -10.59
N PRO A 268 7.80 6.51 -11.69
CA PRO A 268 7.94 7.89 -12.16
C PRO A 268 6.68 8.44 -12.83
N GLU A 269 5.59 7.69 -12.81
CA GLU A 269 4.33 8.07 -13.44
C GLU A 269 3.54 9.04 -12.56
N ASP A 270 3.25 10.21 -13.11
CA ASP A 270 2.31 11.15 -12.49
C ASP A 270 0.87 10.67 -12.75
N LEU A 271 0.04 10.60 -11.71
CA LEU A 271 -1.38 10.31 -11.83
C LEU A 271 -2.15 11.63 -11.96
N PRO A 272 -2.79 11.91 -13.11
CA PRO A 272 -3.57 13.13 -13.29
C PRO A 272 -4.79 13.15 -12.36
N LEU A 273 -5.47 14.29 -12.29
CA LEU A 273 -6.68 14.44 -11.49
C LEU A 273 -7.80 13.51 -11.95
N GLY A 274 -8.46 12.86 -11.01
CA GLY A 274 -9.60 11.96 -11.23
C GLY A 274 -10.40 11.78 -9.94
N GLU A 275 -11.67 11.36 -10.06
CA GLU A 275 -12.61 11.32 -8.94
C GLU A 275 -13.40 10.02 -8.78
N ASN A 276 -13.17 9.02 -9.65
CA ASN A 276 -13.92 7.78 -9.60
C ASN A 276 -13.19 6.66 -8.83
N SER A 277 -13.92 5.60 -8.48
CA SER A 277 -13.37 4.45 -7.74
C SER A 277 -12.24 3.73 -8.49
N PHE A 278 -12.29 3.70 -9.82
CA PHE A 278 -11.20 3.11 -10.63
C PHE A 278 -9.92 3.94 -10.50
N HIS A 279 -10.05 5.26 -10.49
CA HIS A 279 -8.93 6.18 -10.26
C HIS A 279 -8.30 5.98 -8.88
N LEU A 280 -9.14 5.83 -7.83
CA LEU A 280 -8.68 5.53 -6.47
C LEU A 280 -7.89 4.21 -6.42
N MET A 281 -8.39 3.18 -7.11
CA MET A 281 -7.70 1.90 -7.20
C MET A 281 -6.32 2.04 -7.89
N LYS A 282 -6.24 2.84 -8.96
CA LYS A 282 -4.99 3.13 -9.65
C LYS A 282 -4.02 3.89 -8.73
N LEU A 283 -4.52 4.87 -7.97
CA LEU A 283 -3.74 5.62 -6.97
C LEU A 283 -3.18 4.68 -5.89
N PHE A 284 -3.98 3.77 -5.36
CA PHE A 284 -3.52 2.79 -4.37
C PHE A 284 -2.46 1.84 -4.92
N LYS A 285 -2.58 1.42 -6.19
CA LYS A 285 -1.54 0.61 -6.86
C LYS A 285 -0.22 1.37 -6.98
N LEU A 286 -0.26 2.65 -7.36
CA LEU A 286 0.95 3.48 -7.43
C LEU A 286 1.56 3.68 -6.04
N LEU A 287 0.75 3.94 -5.01
CA LEU A 287 1.24 4.05 -3.65
C LEU A 287 1.80 2.72 -3.10
N ALA A 288 1.26 1.57 -3.51
CA ALA A 288 1.82 0.28 -3.14
C ALA A 288 3.23 0.07 -3.72
N LEU A 289 3.48 0.58 -4.94
CA LEU A 289 4.77 0.53 -5.63
C LEU A 289 5.74 1.63 -5.19
N ALA A 290 5.25 2.69 -4.55
CA ALA A 290 6.05 3.88 -4.25
C ALA A 290 7.27 3.56 -3.38
N SER A 291 8.48 3.87 -3.88
CA SER A 291 9.76 3.70 -3.20
C SER A 291 10.70 4.87 -3.51
N ASP A 292 11.82 4.94 -2.81
CA ASP A 292 12.85 5.98 -3.00
C ASP A 292 13.80 5.69 -4.16
N GLU A 293 13.62 4.57 -4.86
CA GLU A 293 14.32 4.31 -6.11
C GLU A 293 13.98 5.41 -7.12
N ASP A 294 14.96 5.84 -7.92
CA ASP A 294 14.84 6.93 -8.90
C ASP A 294 14.46 8.31 -8.31
N ALA A 295 14.36 8.45 -6.99
CA ALA A 295 14.10 9.75 -6.37
C ALA A 295 15.24 10.74 -6.61
N VAL A 296 14.89 11.98 -6.96
CA VAL A 296 15.82 13.05 -7.19
C VAL A 296 15.85 14.06 -6.04
N SER A 297 16.90 14.90 -5.97
CA SER A 297 16.97 15.94 -4.94
C SER A 297 15.73 16.82 -4.95
N ILE A 298 15.33 17.28 -3.77
CA ILE A 298 14.09 18.04 -3.59
C ILE A 298 14.05 19.31 -4.44
N GLU A 299 15.18 20.00 -4.62
CA GLU A 299 15.25 21.21 -5.43
C GLU A 299 14.99 20.90 -6.91
N LYS A 300 15.58 19.81 -7.43
CA LYS A 300 15.36 19.37 -8.82
C LYS A 300 13.91 18.94 -9.00
N PHE A 301 13.37 18.19 -8.06
CA PHE A 301 11.98 17.73 -8.06
C PHE A 301 11.00 18.90 -8.10
N LEU A 302 11.12 19.89 -7.17
CA LEU A 302 10.24 21.04 -7.11
C LEU A 302 10.31 21.96 -8.34
N ARG A 303 11.48 22.07 -8.99
CA ARG A 303 11.61 22.76 -10.28
C ARG A 303 10.80 22.06 -11.37
N THR A 304 10.88 20.73 -11.46
CA THR A 304 10.10 19.95 -12.42
C THR A 304 8.61 19.99 -12.09
N LEU A 305 8.26 19.93 -10.81
CA LEU A 305 6.89 20.02 -10.34
C LEU A 305 6.24 21.34 -10.79
N SER A 306 6.93 22.48 -10.66
CA SER A 306 6.36 23.79 -11.00
C SER A 306 5.89 23.91 -12.45
N SER A 307 6.52 23.18 -13.39
CA SER A 307 6.12 23.16 -14.80
C SER A 307 4.93 22.25 -15.12
N LYS A 308 4.62 21.31 -14.22
CA LYS A 308 3.56 20.31 -14.39
C LYS A 308 2.31 20.62 -13.57
N LEU A 309 2.34 21.63 -12.69
CA LEU A 309 1.23 21.95 -11.79
C LEU A 309 -0.01 22.40 -12.55
N PRO A 310 -1.16 21.75 -12.34
CA PRO A 310 -2.43 22.32 -12.76
C PRO A 310 -2.73 23.58 -11.94
N PHE A 311 -3.13 24.64 -12.59
CA PHE A 311 -3.39 25.91 -11.92
C PHE A 311 -4.56 25.82 -10.90
N GLY A 312 -4.42 26.44 -9.73
CA GLY A 312 -5.48 26.56 -8.73
C GLY A 312 -5.80 25.28 -7.95
N VAL A 313 -4.94 24.26 -7.99
CA VAL A 313 -5.10 23.05 -7.17
C VAL A 313 -4.74 23.32 -5.71
N GLU A 314 -5.32 22.56 -4.78
CA GLU A 314 -4.86 22.45 -3.42
C GLU A 314 -3.80 21.35 -3.34
N ILE A 315 -2.58 21.68 -2.88
CA ILE A 315 -1.48 20.73 -2.77
C ILE A 315 -1.41 20.19 -1.35
N PHE A 316 -1.21 18.87 -1.23
CA PHE A 316 -0.73 18.19 -0.03
C PHE A 316 0.68 17.69 -0.29
N PHE A 317 1.67 18.44 0.19
CA PHE A 317 3.08 18.08 0.11
C PHE A 317 3.46 17.28 1.36
N ILE A 318 3.85 16.01 1.17
CA ILE A 318 4.17 15.09 2.26
C ILE A 318 5.69 14.88 2.28
N ASP A 319 6.32 15.24 3.42
CA ASP A 319 7.76 15.05 3.64
C ASP A 319 8.03 14.70 5.12
N LYS A 320 9.25 14.27 5.39
CA LYS A 320 9.72 13.97 6.73
C LYS A 320 9.97 15.24 7.56
N ASP A 321 10.67 16.18 6.95
CA ASP A 321 11.07 17.46 7.51
C ASP A 321 11.10 18.53 6.41
N ILE A 322 11.26 19.76 6.79
CA ILE A 322 11.33 20.87 5.86
C ILE A 322 12.56 21.74 6.17
N THR A 323 13.39 21.93 5.16
CA THR A 323 14.51 22.87 5.23
C THR A 323 14.09 24.26 4.77
N ARG A 324 14.89 25.29 5.07
CA ARG A 324 14.66 26.64 4.59
C ARG A 324 14.60 26.72 3.07
N ASP A 325 15.49 26.00 2.37
CA ASP A 325 15.55 25.99 0.91
C ASP A 325 14.34 25.28 0.29
N THR A 326 13.87 24.19 0.94
CA THR A 326 12.64 23.51 0.55
C THR A 326 11.44 24.45 0.72
N MET A 327 11.35 25.17 1.85
CA MET A 327 10.26 26.14 2.09
C MET A 327 10.29 27.26 1.05
N LEU A 328 11.44 27.84 0.76
CA LEU A 328 11.57 28.87 -0.29
C LEU A 328 11.16 28.35 -1.67
N SER A 329 11.49 27.11 -1.98
CA SER A 329 11.08 26.48 -3.24
C SER A 329 9.56 26.22 -3.30
N LEU A 330 8.95 25.82 -2.18
CA LEU A 330 7.50 25.67 -2.06
C LEU A 330 6.77 27.03 -2.16
N MET A 331 7.33 28.10 -1.58
CA MET A 331 6.79 29.44 -1.72
C MET A 331 6.77 29.95 -3.16
N ARG A 332 7.73 29.53 -4.00
CA ARG A 332 7.76 29.88 -5.43
C ARG A 332 6.62 29.28 -6.22
N ILE A 333 6.11 28.11 -5.82
CA ILE A 333 4.96 27.47 -6.49
C ILE A 333 3.62 27.94 -5.93
N LYS A 334 3.60 28.63 -4.77
CA LYS A 334 2.37 29.11 -4.12
C LYS A 334 1.48 29.98 -5.02
N PRO A 335 2.01 30.88 -5.88
CA PRO A 335 1.16 31.68 -6.78
C PRO A 335 0.30 30.85 -7.75
N PHE A 336 0.71 29.62 -8.07
CA PHE A 336 0.02 28.72 -9.00
C PHE A 336 -1.02 27.82 -8.33
N VAL A 337 -1.06 27.79 -6.99
CA VAL A 337 -1.92 26.89 -6.22
C VAL A 337 -2.87 27.66 -5.32
N SER A 338 -4.07 27.11 -5.11
CA SER A 338 -5.06 27.75 -4.23
C SER A 338 -4.64 27.67 -2.76
N ARG A 339 -4.12 26.53 -2.34
CA ARG A 339 -3.67 26.25 -0.99
C ARG A 339 -2.51 25.28 -0.99
N LEU A 340 -1.55 25.48 -0.10
CA LEU A 340 -0.41 24.59 0.12
C LEU A 340 -0.47 24.02 1.53
N ASN A 341 -0.75 22.71 1.64
CA ASN A 341 -0.74 21.99 2.89
C ASN A 341 0.56 21.17 2.95
N ILE A 342 1.38 21.42 3.93
CA ILE A 342 2.65 20.73 4.17
C ILE A 342 2.42 19.74 5.31
N VAL A 343 2.46 18.46 5.02
CA VAL A 343 2.28 17.38 5.99
C VAL A 343 3.65 16.83 6.34
N LEU A 344 4.05 16.99 7.60
CA LEU A 344 5.36 16.56 8.09
C LEU A 344 5.23 15.31 8.93
N LEU A 345 6.11 14.34 8.66
CA LEU A 345 6.24 13.07 9.38
C LEU A 345 7.64 12.99 10.01
N PRO A 346 7.89 13.74 11.09
CA PRO A 346 9.20 13.74 11.75
C PRO A 346 9.50 12.37 12.39
N ASP A 347 10.77 12.14 12.73
CA ASP A 347 11.19 10.90 13.40
C ASP A 347 10.41 10.61 14.69
N SER A 348 9.95 11.66 15.38
CA SER A 348 9.08 11.52 16.55
C SER A 348 7.73 10.85 16.27
N THR A 349 7.27 10.84 15.02
CA THR A 349 6.07 10.11 14.59
C THR A 349 6.23 8.60 14.76
N PHE A 350 7.48 8.12 14.69
CA PHE A 350 7.83 6.69 14.67
C PHE A 350 8.39 6.17 16.00
N VAL A 351 8.44 7.02 17.03
CA VAL A 351 8.94 6.61 18.35
C VAL A 351 7.94 5.68 19.01
N LEU A 352 8.42 4.53 19.45
CA LEU A 352 7.59 3.54 20.15
C LEU A 352 7.12 4.09 21.52
N PRO A 353 5.96 3.62 22.05
CA PRO A 353 5.37 4.14 23.29
C PRO A 353 6.31 4.08 24.51
N HIS A 354 7.27 3.14 24.52
CA HIS A 354 8.26 2.97 25.60
C HIS A 354 9.53 3.80 25.42
N GLU A 355 9.75 4.40 24.25
CA GLU A 355 10.87 5.28 23.97
C GLU A 355 10.54 6.71 24.40
N LYS A 356 11.48 7.40 25.04
CA LYS A 356 11.34 8.81 25.41
C LYS A 356 11.96 9.68 24.32
N PRO A 357 11.15 10.22 23.40
CA PRO A 357 11.70 11.14 22.40
C PRO A 357 12.16 12.43 23.08
N PRO A 358 13.10 13.15 22.50
CA PRO A 358 13.51 14.47 22.97
C PRO A 358 12.32 15.42 23.10
N ARG A 359 12.20 16.13 24.22
CA ARG A 359 11.03 16.99 24.54
C ARG A 359 10.69 18.04 23.48
N TYR A 360 11.67 18.49 22.69
CA TYR A 360 11.50 19.51 21.65
C TYR A 360 10.77 19.00 20.39
N TYR A 361 10.72 17.66 20.17
CA TYR A 361 10.01 17.09 19.02
C TYR A 361 8.48 17.16 19.12
N PHE A 362 7.93 17.46 20.30
CA PHE A 362 6.47 17.49 20.53
C PHE A 362 5.84 18.88 20.42
N LYS A 363 6.62 19.93 20.13
CA LYS A 363 6.05 21.25 19.91
C LYS A 363 5.67 21.39 18.45
N GLU A 364 4.39 21.54 18.15
CA GLU A 364 3.89 21.79 16.79
C GLU A 364 4.61 22.95 16.09
N ASP A 365 4.99 23.98 16.86
CA ASP A 365 5.62 25.19 16.34
C ASP A 365 7.15 25.07 16.19
N TYR A 366 7.76 23.96 16.65
CA TYR A 366 9.21 23.81 16.59
C TYR A 366 9.77 23.97 15.17
N TYR A 367 9.16 23.31 14.20
CA TYR A 367 9.58 23.36 12.80
C TYR A 367 9.47 24.77 12.22
N LEU A 368 8.42 25.50 12.56
CA LEU A 368 8.21 26.87 12.09
C LEU A 368 9.15 27.85 12.78
N THR A 369 9.41 27.66 14.07
CA THR A 369 10.35 28.49 14.85
C THR A 369 11.79 28.35 14.34
N VAL A 370 12.22 27.10 14.02
CA VAL A 370 13.54 26.84 13.44
C VAL A 370 13.70 27.49 12.06
N LEU A 371 12.61 27.56 11.28
CA LEU A 371 12.60 28.18 9.96
C LEU A 371 12.42 29.71 10.01
N GLY A 372 12.12 30.29 11.19
CA GLY A 372 11.86 31.71 11.36
C GLY A 372 10.53 32.18 10.81
N TYR A 373 9.53 31.30 10.70
CA TYR A 373 8.18 31.64 10.24
C TYR A 373 7.17 31.51 11.39
N SER A 374 6.17 32.39 11.43
CA SER A 374 5.02 32.18 12.30
C SER A 374 3.89 31.47 11.56
N LYS A 375 3.12 30.65 12.28
CA LYS A 375 1.97 29.89 11.73
C LYS A 375 0.93 30.82 11.11
N GLU A 376 0.69 31.96 11.79
CA GLU A 376 -0.28 32.96 11.35
C GLU A 376 0.18 33.68 10.06
N ALA A 377 1.47 33.98 9.94
CA ALA A 377 2.02 34.59 8.72
C ALA A 377 1.90 33.66 7.52
N LEU A 378 2.25 32.38 7.69
CA LEU A 378 2.09 31.38 6.64
C LEU A 378 0.62 31.14 6.28
N ALA A 379 -0.29 31.11 7.25
CA ALA A 379 -1.71 30.93 7.03
C ALA A 379 -2.32 32.08 6.21
N LYS A 380 -1.88 33.31 6.42
CA LYS A 380 -2.29 34.49 5.61
C LYS A 380 -1.88 34.33 4.14
N GLU A 381 -0.75 33.68 3.88
CA GLU A 381 -0.28 33.35 2.54
C GLU A 381 -0.93 32.08 1.97
N GLY A 382 -1.82 31.42 2.74
CA GLY A 382 -2.48 30.16 2.33
C GLY A 382 -1.54 28.95 2.38
N ILE A 383 -0.55 28.96 3.27
CA ILE A 383 0.37 27.87 3.54
C ILE A 383 0.07 27.33 4.94
N PHE A 384 -0.20 26.05 5.04
CA PHE A 384 -0.52 25.38 6.30
C PHE A 384 0.43 24.23 6.54
N VAL A 385 0.93 24.10 7.77
CA VAL A 385 1.87 23.06 8.15
C VAL A 385 1.22 22.17 9.21
N TYR A 386 1.20 20.87 8.93
CA TYR A 386 0.59 19.83 9.76
C TYR A 386 1.64 18.80 10.19
N PRO A 387 2.31 18.96 11.33
CA PRO A 387 3.16 17.93 11.87
C PRO A 387 2.30 16.80 12.45
N ILE A 388 2.53 15.57 11.99
CA ILE A 388 1.86 14.38 12.52
C ILE A 388 2.74 13.79 13.61
N LEU A 389 2.34 13.99 14.86
CA LEU A 389 3.10 13.55 16.03
C LEU A 389 2.66 12.17 16.50
N GLY A 390 3.62 11.37 16.99
CA GLY A 390 3.48 9.93 17.25
C GLY A 390 2.37 9.51 18.22
N LYS A 391 1.94 10.37 19.16
CA LYS A 391 0.81 10.07 20.06
C LYS A 391 -0.51 9.83 19.31
N ASP A 392 -0.68 10.49 18.15
CA ASP A 392 -1.90 10.39 17.36
C ASP A 392 -1.85 9.27 16.32
N TYR A 393 -0.68 8.87 15.87
CA TYR A 393 -0.50 7.87 14.81
C TYR A 393 -0.22 6.47 15.37
N ALA A 394 0.72 6.33 16.32
CA ALA A 394 1.12 5.03 16.88
C ALA A 394 0.00 4.35 17.69
N SER A 395 -0.76 5.12 18.49
CA SER A 395 -1.89 4.58 19.28
C SER A 395 -3.05 4.05 18.44
N LYS A 396 -3.03 4.31 17.13
CA LYS A 396 -4.06 3.91 16.17
C LYS A 396 -3.66 2.69 15.36
N LEU A 397 -2.36 2.42 15.27
CA LEU A 397 -1.82 1.18 14.68
C LEU A 397 -1.83 0.00 15.67
N GLU A 398 -1.78 0.26 16.98
CA GLU A 398 -1.80 -0.81 18.00
C GLU A 398 -3.20 -1.42 18.23
N LYS A 399 -4.26 -0.87 17.64
CA LYS A 399 -5.65 -1.37 17.78
C LYS A 399 -6.12 -2.17 16.57
N VAL A 400 -5.23 -2.51 15.66
CA VAL A 400 -5.43 -3.42 14.55
C VAL A 400 -4.51 -4.63 14.77
#